data_fb857563a43797bc836c9a27be071775
#
_entry.id   fb857563a43797bc836c9a27be071775
#
_cell.length_a   1.000
_cell.length_b   1.000
_cell.length_c   1.000
_cell.angle_alpha   90.00
_cell.angle_beta   90.00
_cell.angle_gamma   90.00
#
_symmetry.space_group_name_H-M   'P 1'
#
loop_
_entity.id
_entity.type
_entity.pdbx_description
1 polymer ?
#
loop_
_entity_poly.entity_id
_entity_poly.type
_entity_poly.pdbx_seq_one_letter_code
_entity_poly.pdbx_strand_id
1 'polypeptide(L)'
;MCTYVTTTTPVAGSGYTGDDWFRVDRAVVYFDHPQDAPLDHALCVDVWGTGGRVAIELDAASARRLAEAILGVLDHEEVRPLT
;
A
#
# COMPACT_ATOMS: atom_id res chain seq x y z
N MET A 1 -8.17 -12.03 -14.16
CA MET A 1 -8.00 -11.32 -12.88
C MET A 1 -9.35 -10.75 -12.43
N CYS A 2 -9.73 -11.01 -11.18
CA CYS A 2 -11.00 -10.54 -10.62
C CYS A 2 -10.72 -9.61 -9.45
N THR A 3 -11.05 -8.33 -9.62
CA THR A 3 -10.93 -7.34 -8.56
C THR A 3 -12.25 -7.25 -7.81
N TYR A 4 -12.22 -7.51 -6.50
CA TYR A 4 -13.41 -7.49 -5.68
C TYR A 4 -13.76 -6.10 -5.16
N VAL A 5 -12.75 -5.39 -4.67
CA VAL A 5 -12.92 -4.07 -4.05
C VAL A 5 -11.71 -3.23 -4.41
N THR A 6 -11.93 -1.99 -4.77
CA THR A 6 -10.85 -1.06 -5.10
C THR A 6 -11.10 0.30 -4.43
N THR A 7 -10.09 0.83 -3.79
CA THR A 7 -10.14 2.17 -3.20
C THR A 7 -8.87 2.93 -3.57
N THR A 8 -9.03 4.16 -4.02
CA THR A 8 -7.91 5.04 -4.33
C THR A 8 -7.89 6.20 -3.34
N THR A 9 -6.71 6.55 -2.85
CA THR A 9 -6.55 7.68 -1.96
C THR A 9 -5.33 8.50 -2.36
N PRO A 10 -5.41 9.84 -2.26
CA PRO A 10 -4.23 10.68 -2.44
C PRO A 10 -3.27 10.46 -1.27
N VAL A 11 -1.98 10.46 -1.58
CA VAL A 11 -0.92 10.40 -0.58
C VAL A 11 0.18 11.38 -0.99
N ALA A 12 1.04 11.73 -0.05
CA ALA A 12 2.21 12.55 -0.33
C ALA A 12 3.42 11.88 0.29
N GLY A 13 4.45 11.68 -0.49
CA GLY A 13 5.65 11.02 -0.03
C GLY A 13 6.55 10.62 -1.16
N SER A 14 7.39 9.63 -0.90
CA SER A 14 8.36 9.13 -1.87
C SER A 14 8.38 7.61 -1.86
N GLY A 15 8.60 7.01 -3.03
CA GLY A 15 8.78 5.59 -3.19
C GLY A 15 10.18 5.29 -3.71
N TYR A 16 10.71 4.12 -3.37
CA TYR A 16 12.02 3.66 -3.80
C TYR A 16 11.88 2.44 -4.68
N THR A 17 12.51 2.46 -5.85
CA THR A 17 12.42 1.37 -6.82
C THR A 17 13.60 0.40 -6.76
N GLY A 18 14.58 0.67 -5.93
CA GLY A 18 15.84 -0.04 -5.91
C GLY A 18 16.96 0.71 -6.60
N ASP A 19 16.61 1.64 -7.47
CA ASP A 19 17.57 2.49 -8.19
C ASP A 19 17.51 3.93 -7.69
N ASP A 20 16.31 4.46 -7.52
CA ASP A 20 16.12 5.86 -7.19
C ASP A 20 14.79 6.08 -6.46
N TRP A 21 14.67 7.24 -5.85
CA TRP A 21 13.45 7.70 -5.22
C TRP A 21 12.61 8.48 -6.23
N PHE A 22 11.29 8.33 -6.15
CA PHE A 22 10.37 9.12 -6.95
C PHE A 22 9.24 9.63 -6.06
N ARG A 23 8.61 10.71 -6.46
CA ARG A 23 7.48 11.28 -5.73
C ARG A 23 6.24 10.43 -5.96
N VAL A 24 5.52 10.13 -4.88
CA VAL A 24 4.23 9.43 -4.96
C VAL A 24 3.10 10.40 -4.64
N ASP A 25 1.97 10.22 -5.30
CA ASP A 25 0.81 11.10 -5.15
C ASP A 25 -0.49 10.35 -4.93
N ARG A 26 -0.53 9.05 -5.14
CA ARG A 26 -1.74 8.26 -4.88
C ARG A 26 -1.39 6.83 -4.52
N ALA A 27 -2.29 6.23 -3.76
CA ALA A 27 -2.23 4.81 -3.46
C ALA A 27 -3.55 4.17 -3.89
N VAL A 28 -3.46 2.99 -4.47
CA VAL A 28 -4.62 2.18 -4.86
C VAL A 28 -4.56 0.90 -4.05
N VAL A 29 -5.63 0.63 -3.33
CA VAL A 29 -5.74 -0.57 -2.50
C VAL A 29 -6.87 -1.42 -3.08
N TYR A 30 -6.58 -2.68 -3.37
CA TYR A 30 -7.59 -3.57 -3.95
C TYR A 30 -7.36 -5.00 -3.51
N PHE A 31 -8.42 -5.81 -3.60
CA PHE A 31 -8.36 -7.24 -3.32
C PHE A 31 -8.59 -8.00 -4.60
N ASP A 32 -7.71 -8.93 -4.93
CA ASP A 32 -7.65 -9.49 -6.27
C ASP A 32 -7.08 -10.90 -6.29
N HIS A 33 -7.14 -11.54 -7.47
CA HIS A 33 -6.39 -12.74 -7.79
C HIS A 33 -5.07 -12.31 -8.43
N PRO A 34 -3.94 -12.37 -7.73
CA PRO A 34 -2.67 -11.99 -8.33
C PRO A 34 -2.28 -13.01 -9.41
N GLN A 35 -1.65 -12.53 -10.49
CA GLN A 35 -1.24 -13.41 -11.58
C GLN A 35 0.02 -14.19 -11.27
N ASP A 36 0.96 -13.56 -10.57
CA ASP A 36 2.30 -14.10 -10.39
C ASP A 36 2.65 -14.41 -8.94
N ALA A 37 1.78 -14.08 -8.00
CA ALA A 37 2.00 -14.36 -6.59
C ALA A 37 1.47 -15.76 -6.25
N PRO A 38 2.03 -16.44 -5.24
CA PRO A 38 1.57 -17.75 -4.84
C PRO A 38 0.22 -17.76 -4.11
N LEU A 39 -0.41 -16.60 -3.99
CA LEU A 39 -1.67 -16.44 -3.27
C LEU A 39 -2.85 -16.50 -4.22
N ASP A 40 -3.89 -17.27 -3.84
CA ASP A 40 -5.14 -17.30 -4.62
C ASP A 40 -5.83 -15.94 -4.57
N HIS A 41 -5.75 -15.26 -3.42
CA HIS A 41 -6.31 -13.94 -3.21
C HIS A 41 -5.30 -13.10 -2.45
N ALA A 42 -5.16 -11.84 -2.83
CA ALA A 42 -4.21 -10.95 -2.18
C ALA A 42 -4.80 -9.56 -2.00
N LEU A 43 -4.43 -8.95 -0.89
CA LEU A 43 -4.59 -7.51 -0.69
C LEU A 43 -3.41 -6.85 -1.38
N CYS A 44 -3.70 -6.02 -2.37
CA CYS A 44 -2.70 -5.37 -3.19
C CYS A 44 -2.68 -3.88 -2.88
N VAL A 45 -1.49 -3.33 -2.79
CA VAL A 45 -1.30 -1.89 -2.65
C VAL A 45 -0.34 -1.43 -3.74
N ASP A 46 -0.83 -0.55 -4.61
CA ASP A 46 -0.01 0.09 -5.63
C ASP A 46 0.13 1.56 -5.25
N VAL A 47 1.35 2.00 -5.07
CA VAL A 47 1.64 3.41 -4.80
C VAL A 47 2.24 4.00 -6.06
N TRP A 48 1.59 5.03 -6.59
CA TRP A 48 1.92 5.62 -7.88
C TRP A 48 2.41 7.05 -7.73
N GLY A 49 3.24 7.45 -8.67
CA GLY A 49 3.63 8.82 -8.84
C GLY A 49 4.16 9.06 -10.24
N THR A 50 4.63 10.27 -10.51
CA THR A 50 5.28 10.59 -11.76
C THR A 50 6.61 9.84 -11.84
N GLY A 51 6.72 8.96 -12.82
CA GLY A 51 7.96 8.23 -13.08
C GLY A 51 8.13 6.93 -12.33
N GLY A 52 7.11 6.46 -11.58
CA GLY A 52 7.28 5.20 -10.88
C GLY A 52 6.04 4.63 -10.22
N ARG A 53 6.17 3.37 -9.83
CA ARG A 53 5.16 2.63 -9.08
C ARG A 53 5.85 1.62 -8.17
N VAL A 54 5.34 1.48 -6.97
CA VAL A 54 5.74 0.40 -6.06
C VAL A 54 4.48 -0.40 -5.75
N ALA A 55 4.57 -1.71 -5.87
CA ALA A 55 3.44 -2.61 -5.62
C ALA A 55 3.81 -3.66 -4.60
N ILE A 56 2.87 -3.97 -3.71
CA ILE A 56 3.00 -5.08 -2.78
C ILE A 56 1.72 -5.92 -2.81
N GLU A 57 1.87 -7.20 -2.54
CA GLU A 57 0.75 -8.14 -2.44
C GLU A 57 0.90 -8.90 -1.13
N LEU A 58 -0.15 -8.93 -0.33
CA LEU A 58 -0.15 -9.53 1.00
C LEU A 58 -1.39 -10.42 1.14
N ASP A 59 -1.28 -11.49 1.92
CA ASP A 59 -2.51 -12.17 2.33
C ASP A 59 -3.33 -11.21 3.22
N ALA A 60 -4.62 -11.48 3.33
CA ALA A 60 -5.53 -10.58 4.04
C ALA A 60 -5.15 -10.38 5.50
N ALA A 61 -4.71 -11.44 6.17
CA ALA A 61 -4.32 -11.36 7.59
C ALA A 61 -3.07 -10.50 7.77
N SER A 62 -2.08 -10.65 6.88
CA SER A 62 -0.86 -9.83 6.92
C SER A 62 -1.16 -8.37 6.62
N ALA A 63 -2.07 -8.12 5.66
CA ALA A 63 -2.50 -6.75 5.35
C ALA A 63 -3.15 -6.09 6.56
N ARG A 64 -3.98 -6.84 7.29
CA ARG A 64 -4.62 -6.31 8.51
C ARG A 64 -3.57 -5.98 9.57
N ARG A 65 -2.58 -6.88 9.77
CA ARG A 65 -1.49 -6.62 10.72
C ARG A 65 -0.68 -5.39 10.34
N LEU A 66 -0.42 -5.20 9.05
CA LEU A 66 0.30 -4.02 8.58
C LEU A 66 -0.50 -2.74 8.84
N ALA A 67 -1.79 -2.76 8.52
CA ALA A 67 -2.67 -1.62 8.77
C ALA A 67 -2.71 -1.26 10.26
N GLU A 68 -2.83 -2.26 11.13
CA GLU A 68 -2.84 -2.05 12.57
C GLU A 68 -1.50 -1.51 13.07
N ALA A 69 -0.38 -1.99 12.52
CA ALA A 69 0.95 -1.50 12.87
C ALA A 69 1.11 -0.02 12.48
N ILE A 70 0.62 0.36 11.30
CA ILE A 70 0.67 1.74 10.85
C ILE A 70 -0.15 2.62 11.79
N LEU A 71 -1.38 2.23 12.08
CA LEU A 71 -2.26 2.98 12.98
C LEU A 71 -1.66 3.08 14.38
N GLY A 72 -1.06 1.99 14.87
CA GLY A 72 -0.43 1.98 16.20
C GLY A 72 0.70 3.00 16.32
N VAL A 73 1.54 3.09 15.28
CA VAL A 73 2.62 4.10 15.26
C VAL A 73 2.05 5.51 15.20
N LEU A 74 1.04 5.73 14.34
CA LEU A 74 0.42 7.06 14.20
C LEU A 74 -0.30 7.51 15.46
N ASP A 75 -0.82 6.58 16.25
CA ASP A 75 -1.53 6.89 17.50
C ASP A 75 -0.59 7.11 18.70
N HIS A 76 0.72 6.91 18.50
CA HIS A 76 1.70 7.21 19.54
C HIS A 76 1.66 8.69 19.88
N GLU A 77 1.77 9.02 21.17
CA GLU A 77 1.59 10.41 21.63
C GLU A 77 2.57 11.41 21.00
N GLU A 78 3.73 10.95 20.54
CA GLU A 78 4.70 11.82 19.88
C GLU A 78 4.37 12.04 18.41
N VAL A 79 3.58 11.16 17.81
CA VAL A 79 3.28 11.19 16.38
C VAL A 79 1.90 11.76 16.09
N ARG A 80 0.92 11.47 16.94
CA ARG A 80 -0.46 11.88 16.73
C ARG A 80 -0.63 13.37 16.42
N PRO A 81 0.09 14.30 17.07
CA PRO A 81 -0.06 15.72 16.75
C PRO A 81 0.35 16.08 15.31
N LEU A 82 1.08 15.21 14.64
CA LEU A 82 1.53 15.44 13.27
C LEU A 82 0.53 14.95 12.22
N THR A 83 -0.49 14.24 12.65
CA THR A 83 -1.51 13.71 11.76
C THR A 83 -2.78 14.57 11.78
#